data_3610b22e216bb7bacf61cac02df8f8a2
#
_entry.id   3610b22e216bb7bacf61cac02df8f8a2
#
_cell.length_a   1.000
_cell.length_b   1.000
_cell.length_c   1.000
_cell.angle_alpha   90.00
_cell.angle_beta   90.00
_cell.angle_gamma   90.00
#
_symmetry.space_group_name_H-M   'P 1'
#
loop_
_entity.id
_entity.type
_entity.pdbx_description
1 polymer ?
#
loop_
_entity_poly.entity_id
_entity_poly.type
_entity_poly.pdbx_seq_one_letter_code
_entity_poly.pdbx_strand_id
1 'polypeptide(L)'
;MNCPNCQGADETLMHLLFFCPQVEPIWFGSTLGLNPRQLRVNCFRDWWRFINGLAKQMGLPSLVDQSAIICWHLWKARNEKHFEHVDFNPHQILARISATIHDYSSSMSKNLPLAPSRSRADGKQQQSSWVRPPTGFLKVNVDASFSPQTGCAALAMVGRNFKGEICVGESWLAMASSPLMAEAVALCKAAKYMESMGAQNVLFESDNQALILSLLQAHKPIPWEIKSIILALREISHRHPQFMISFIPRKDNKVADWVAKQSLKGQCPFFWAHRPPNVLFSLLLQDGLCK
;
A
#
# COMPACT_ATOMS: atom_id res chain seq x y z
N MET A 1 -14.21 34.61 -4.61
CA MET A 1 -12.74 34.68 -4.86
C MET A 1 -12.32 33.37 -5.48
N ASN A 2 -11.51 33.41 -6.53
CA ASN A 2 -11.03 32.19 -7.15
C ASN A 2 -10.03 31.46 -6.24
N CYS A 3 -10.07 30.14 -6.27
CA CYS A 3 -9.15 29.28 -5.52
C CYS A 3 -7.69 29.58 -5.92
N PRO A 4 -6.80 29.93 -4.99
CA PRO A 4 -5.42 30.27 -5.31
C PRO A 4 -4.62 29.07 -5.87
N ASN A 5 -5.04 27.83 -5.58
CA ASN A 5 -4.33 26.64 -6.02
C ASN A 5 -4.62 26.27 -7.48
N CYS A 6 -5.88 26.33 -7.94
CA CYS A 6 -6.25 25.93 -9.30
C CYS A 6 -6.77 27.04 -10.19
N GLN A 7 -7.15 28.21 -9.64
CA GLN A 7 -7.75 29.36 -10.31
C GLN A 7 -9.02 29.07 -11.13
N GLY A 8 -9.49 27.83 -11.15
CA GLY A 8 -10.59 27.35 -11.98
C GLY A 8 -11.96 27.28 -11.32
N ALA A 9 -12.06 27.61 -10.03
CA ALA A 9 -13.31 27.55 -9.26
C ALA A 9 -13.28 28.50 -8.08
N ASP A 10 -14.46 28.82 -7.54
CA ASP A 10 -14.58 29.62 -6.32
C ASP A 10 -13.97 28.90 -5.12
N GLU A 11 -13.29 29.67 -4.27
CA GLU A 11 -12.72 29.16 -3.04
C GLU A 11 -13.81 28.92 -2.01
N THR A 12 -14.18 27.67 -1.83
CA THR A 12 -15.01 27.22 -0.73
C THR A 12 -14.21 26.24 0.14
N LEU A 13 -14.61 26.03 1.39
CA LEU A 13 -13.96 25.09 2.29
C LEU A 13 -13.89 23.68 1.67
N MET A 14 -14.97 23.23 1.03
CA MET A 14 -15.03 21.92 0.39
C MET A 14 -14.15 21.85 -0.86
N HIS A 15 -14.11 22.91 -1.68
CA HIS A 15 -13.20 22.95 -2.81
C HIS A 15 -11.74 22.93 -2.34
N LEU A 16 -11.40 23.81 -1.39
CA LEU A 16 -10.04 23.97 -0.88
C LEU A 16 -9.47 22.66 -0.29
N LEU A 17 -10.27 21.94 0.49
CA LEU A 17 -9.78 20.78 1.23
C LEU A 17 -9.99 19.45 0.49
N PHE A 18 -10.99 19.37 -0.44
CA PHE A 18 -11.38 18.07 -0.99
C PHE A 18 -11.53 18.03 -2.52
N PHE A 19 -12.06 19.10 -3.15
CA PHE A 19 -12.48 19.04 -4.54
C PHE A 19 -11.59 19.84 -5.51
N CYS A 20 -10.57 20.53 -5.00
CA CYS A 20 -9.59 21.18 -5.86
C CYS A 20 -8.76 20.11 -6.62
N PRO A 21 -8.61 20.22 -7.95
CA PRO A 21 -7.82 19.27 -8.72
C PRO A 21 -6.36 19.13 -8.23
N GLN A 22 -5.80 20.18 -7.65
CA GLN A 22 -4.45 20.15 -7.06
C GLN A 22 -4.38 19.39 -5.72
N VAL A 23 -5.51 19.26 -5.03
CA VAL A 23 -5.60 18.62 -3.71
C VAL A 23 -5.94 17.12 -3.81
N GLU A 24 -6.65 16.73 -4.86
CA GLU A 24 -7.06 15.34 -5.08
C GLU A 24 -5.89 14.34 -5.06
N PRO A 25 -4.74 14.62 -5.72
CA PRO A 25 -3.56 13.73 -5.63
C PRO A 25 -3.01 13.59 -4.21
N ILE A 26 -3.19 14.59 -3.35
CA ILE A 26 -2.72 14.54 -1.96
C ILE A 26 -3.55 13.57 -1.12
N TRP A 27 -4.87 13.59 -1.24
CA TRP A 27 -5.73 12.63 -0.56
C TRP A 27 -5.47 11.20 -1.02
N PHE A 28 -5.34 11.02 -2.34
CA PHE A 28 -5.06 9.72 -2.93
C PHE A 28 -3.67 9.19 -2.58
N GLY A 29 -2.64 10.06 -2.59
CA GLY A 29 -1.26 9.70 -2.26
C GLY A 29 -0.96 9.66 -0.75
N SER A 30 -1.91 10.08 0.10
CA SER A 30 -1.75 10.04 1.55
C SER A 30 -1.94 8.62 2.11
N THR A 31 -1.61 8.45 3.39
CA THR A 31 -1.85 7.20 4.13
C THR A 31 -3.32 6.77 4.17
N LEU A 32 -4.26 7.68 3.91
CA LEU A 32 -5.68 7.38 3.85
C LEU A 32 -6.11 6.81 2.49
N GLY A 33 -5.40 7.13 1.40
CA GLY A 33 -5.70 6.63 0.05
C GLY A 33 -7.12 6.94 -0.45
N LEU A 34 -7.73 8.03 0.02
CA LEU A 34 -9.12 8.37 -0.26
C LEU A 34 -9.23 9.23 -1.53
N ASN A 35 -10.28 9.01 -2.31
CA ASN A 35 -10.72 9.96 -3.33
C ASN A 35 -11.99 10.68 -2.85
N PRO A 36 -11.91 11.94 -2.38
CA PRO A 36 -13.05 12.67 -1.84
C PRO A 36 -14.20 12.84 -2.83
N ARG A 37 -13.92 12.87 -4.15
CA ARG A 37 -14.96 13.00 -5.18
C ARG A 37 -15.85 11.77 -5.31
N GLN A 38 -15.31 10.59 -4.98
CA GLN A 38 -16.07 9.33 -4.99
C GLN A 38 -16.91 9.17 -3.72
N LEU A 39 -16.61 9.94 -2.69
CA LEU A 39 -17.37 9.97 -1.45
C LEU A 39 -18.49 10.98 -1.59
N ARG A 40 -19.74 10.58 -1.37
CA ARG A 40 -20.92 11.47 -1.42
C ARG A 40 -20.93 12.41 -0.20
N VAL A 41 -19.95 13.31 -0.14
CA VAL A 41 -19.75 14.25 0.96
C VAL A 41 -19.99 15.66 0.44
N ASN A 42 -21.01 16.31 0.93
CA ASN A 42 -21.43 17.63 0.44
C ASN A 42 -20.94 18.78 1.32
N CYS A 43 -20.57 18.52 2.57
CA CYS A 43 -20.06 19.53 3.50
C CYS A 43 -18.99 18.94 4.43
N PHE A 44 -18.25 19.83 5.10
CA PHE A 44 -17.19 19.43 6.04
C PHE A 44 -17.71 18.58 7.21
N ARG A 45 -18.95 18.83 7.66
CA ARG A 45 -19.60 18.02 8.71
C ARG A 45 -19.81 16.57 8.25
N ASP A 46 -20.20 16.36 6.99
CA ASP A 46 -20.42 15.02 6.43
C ASP A 46 -19.08 14.29 6.27
N TRP A 47 -18.04 14.99 5.84
CA TRP A 47 -16.68 14.45 5.83
C TRP A 47 -16.27 13.98 7.22
N TRP A 48 -16.46 14.82 8.24
CA TRP A 48 -16.06 14.50 9.60
C TRP A 48 -16.86 13.32 10.18
N ARG A 49 -18.14 13.24 9.87
CA ARG A 49 -18.99 12.08 10.22
C ARG A 49 -18.52 10.83 9.52
N PHE A 50 -18.20 10.91 8.23
CA PHE A 50 -17.70 9.80 7.44
C PHE A 50 -16.37 9.26 8.04
N ILE A 51 -15.38 10.11 8.26
CA ILE A 51 -14.08 9.70 8.82
C ILE A 51 -14.23 9.13 10.23
N ASN A 52 -15.04 9.73 11.09
CA ASN A 52 -15.30 9.18 12.43
C ASN A 52 -16.06 7.84 12.37
N GLY A 53 -17.01 7.71 11.47
CA GLY A 53 -17.72 6.45 11.22
C GLY A 53 -16.75 5.37 10.76
N LEU A 54 -15.90 5.68 9.80
CA LEU A 54 -14.87 4.81 9.28
C LEU A 54 -13.87 4.41 10.38
N ALA A 55 -13.38 5.36 11.16
CA ALA A 55 -12.46 5.13 12.28
C ALA A 55 -13.05 4.19 13.34
N LYS A 56 -14.33 4.38 13.71
CA LYS A 56 -15.06 3.49 14.63
C LYS A 56 -15.25 2.10 14.03
N GLN A 57 -15.70 2.04 12.78
CA GLN A 57 -15.93 0.78 12.09
C GLN A 57 -14.63 -0.02 11.93
N MET A 58 -13.51 0.65 11.71
CA MET A 58 -12.19 0.05 11.51
C MET A 58 -11.42 -0.17 12.82
N GLY A 59 -11.87 0.36 13.95
CA GLY A 59 -11.12 0.33 15.19
C GLY A 59 -9.78 1.10 15.11
N LEU A 60 -9.70 2.09 14.22
CA LEU A 60 -8.50 2.87 13.94
C LEU A 60 -8.75 4.37 14.21
N PRO A 61 -8.67 4.81 15.48
CA PRO A 61 -8.87 6.22 15.82
C PRO A 61 -7.87 7.15 15.13
N SER A 62 -6.69 6.66 14.78
CA SER A 62 -5.66 7.39 14.03
C SER A 62 -6.11 7.91 12.66
N LEU A 63 -7.17 7.36 12.05
CA LEU A 63 -7.72 7.88 10.79
C LEU A 63 -8.26 9.30 10.95
N VAL A 64 -8.83 9.62 12.11
CA VAL A 64 -9.33 10.96 12.42
C VAL A 64 -8.16 11.95 12.51
N ASP A 65 -7.10 11.56 13.23
CA ASP A 65 -5.90 12.38 13.40
C ASP A 65 -5.19 12.61 12.07
N GLN A 66 -5.02 11.56 11.26
CA GLN A 66 -4.42 11.66 9.93
C GLN A 66 -5.23 12.56 9.00
N SER A 67 -6.58 12.44 9.00
CA SER A 67 -7.44 13.33 8.23
C SER A 67 -7.30 14.80 8.66
N ALA A 68 -7.19 15.05 9.97
CA ALA A 68 -6.98 16.41 10.50
C ALA A 68 -5.60 16.96 10.08
N ILE A 69 -4.54 16.16 10.14
CA ILE A 69 -3.19 16.53 9.71
C ILE A 69 -3.18 16.88 8.21
N ILE A 70 -3.85 16.08 7.37
CA ILE A 70 -3.96 16.37 5.93
C ILE A 70 -4.67 17.71 5.71
N CYS A 71 -5.85 17.92 6.31
CA CYS A 71 -6.59 19.18 6.19
C CYS A 71 -5.75 20.39 6.64
N TRP A 72 -4.99 20.26 7.72
CA TRP A 72 -4.12 21.31 8.23
C TRP A 72 -2.99 21.67 7.24
N HIS A 73 -2.32 20.66 6.65
CA HIS A 73 -1.27 20.90 5.66
C HIS A 73 -1.82 21.52 4.36
N LEU A 74 -3.02 21.12 3.93
CA LEU A 74 -3.69 21.70 2.77
C LEU A 74 -4.03 23.18 3.01
N TRP A 75 -4.57 23.49 4.19
CA TRP A 75 -4.84 24.86 4.59
C TRP A 75 -3.56 25.71 4.68
N LYS A 76 -2.49 25.13 5.24
CA LYS A 76 -1.17 25.79 5.33
C LYS A 76 -0.60 26.06 3.93
N ALA A 77 -0.60 25.09 3.04
CA ALA A 77 -0.11 25.24 1.67
C ALA A 77 -0.91 26.31 0.88
N ARG A 78 -2.23 26.38 1.10
CA ARG A 78 -3.05 27.46 0.55
C ARG A 78 -2.61 28.82 1.05
N ASN A 79 -2.32 28.96 2.34
CA ASN A 79 -1.86 30.22 2.93
C ASN A 79 -0.46 30.60 2.45
N GLU A 80 0.47 29.65 2.37
CA GLU A 80 1.81 29.86 1.79
C GLU A 80 1.69 30.37 0.34
N LYS A 81 0.79 29.79 -0.47
CA LYS A 81 0.56 30.27 -1.85
C LYS A 81 -0.06 31.66 -1.90
N HIS A 82 -1.03 31.95 -1.05
CA HIS A 82 -1.78 33.21 -1.09
C HIS A 82 -0.98 34.39 -0.52
N PHE A 83 -0.26 34.19 0.56
CA PHE A 83 0.42 35.28 1.29
C PHE A 83 1.93 35.36 1.00
N GLU A 84 2.56 34.22 0.73
CA GLU A 84 4.00 34.11 0.56
C GLU A 84 4.41 33.82 -0.89
N HIS A 85 3.42 33.66 -1.80
CA HIS A 85 3.60 33.32 -3.22
C HIS A 85 4.40 32.04 -3.48
N VAL A 86 4.40 31.10 -2.52
CA VAL A 86 5.05 29.80 -2.67
C VAL A 86 4.18 28.89 -3.54
N ASP A 87 4.76 28.26 -4.53
CA ASP A 87 4.02 27.37 -5.43
C ASP A 87 3.48 26.13 -4.73
N PHE A 88 2.23 25.76 -5.07
CA PHE A 88 1.57 24.59 -4.54
C PHE A 88 2.19 23.32 -5.15
N ASN A 89 2.97 22.57 -4.36
CA ASN A 89 3.65 21.36 -4.80
C ASN A 89 3.11 20.13 -4.05
N PRO A 90 2.29 19.27 -4.70
CA PRO A 90 1.69 18.10 -4.07
C PRO A 90 2.70 17.13 -3.44
N HIS A 91 3.86 16.92 -4.08
CA HIS A 91 4.89 16.01 -3.58
C HIS A 91 5.51 16.52 -2.27
N GLN A 92 5.81 17.80 -2.19
CA GLN A 92 6.36 18.41 -0.96
C GLN A 92 5.32 18.39 0.16
N ILE A 93 4.05 18.66 -0.16
CA ILE A 93 2.96 18.62 0.82
C ILE A 93 2.77 17.20 1.36
N LEU A 94 2.79 16.18 0.50
CA LEU A 94 2.72 14.76 0.91
C LEU A 94 3.90 14.37 1.80
N ALA A 95 5.12 14.80 1.49
CA ALA A 95 6.29 14.56 2.32
C ALA A 95 6.12 15.18 3.72
N ARG A 96 5.63 16.43 3.81
CA ARG A 96 5.36 17.11 5.09
C ARG A 96 4.25 16.39 5.89
N ILE A 97 3.18 15.94 5.22
CA ILE A 97 2.09 15.16 5.83
C ILE A 97 2.65 13.87 6.43
N SER A 98 3.42 13.11 5.66
CA SER A 98 4.01 11.83 6.09
C SER A 98 4.94 12.01 7.29
N ALA A 99 5.79 13.04 7.27
CA ALA A 99 6.66 13.37 8.39
C ALA A 99 5.85 13.71 9.66
N THR A 100 4.81 14.55 9.53
CA THR A 100 3.97 14.94 10.68
C THR A 100 3.22 13.74 11.27
N ILE A 101 2.68 12.85 10.41
CA ILE A 101 1.99 11.63 10.86
C ILE A 101 2.97 10.70 11.60
N HIS A 102 4.19 10.56 11.06
CA HIS A 102 5.24 9.75 11.70
C HIS A 102 5.63 10.31 13.08
N ASP A 103 5.87 11.62 13.20
CA ASP A 103 6.24 12.27 14.45
C ASP A 103 5.12 12.16 15.49
N TYR A 104 3.88 12.34 15.07
CA TYR A 104 2.70 12.20 15.92
C TYR A 104 2.56 10.77 16.46
N SER A 105 2.66 9.76 15.59
CA SER A 105 2.60 8.35 15.99
C SER A 105 3.74 7.95 16.93
N SER A 106 4.95 8.46 16.68
CA SER A 106 6.13 8.22 17.52
C SER A 106 5.98 8.83 18.93
N SER A 107 5.34 10.00 19.01
CA SER A 107 5.06 10.68 20.28
C SER A 107 3.99 9.95 21.11
N MET A 108 2.98 9.41 20.44
CA MET A 108 1.93 8.61 21.11
C MET A 108 2.47 7.28 21.65
N SER A 109 3.40 6.65 20.94
CA SER A 109 4.03 5.39 21.38
C SER A 109 4.91 5.55 22.62
N LYS A 110 5.47 6.73 22.87
CA LYS A 110 6.30 7.02 24.05
C LYS A 110 5.49 7.18 25.35
N ASN A 111 4.19 7.37 25.28
CA ASN A 111 3.32 7.63 26.43
C ASN A 111 2.50 6.41 26.89
N LEU A 112 2.73 5.21 26.34
CA LEU A 112 2.13 4.00 26.90
C LEU A 112 3.06 3.39 27.98
N PRO A 113 2.53 3.06 29.17
CA PRO A 113 3.31 2.35 30.20
C PRO A 113 3.73 0.98 29.69
N LEU A 114 5.02 0.67 29.80
CA LEU A 114 5.55 -0.68 29.54
C LEU A 114 4.85 -1.69 30.46
N ALA A 115 4.04 -2.56 29.90
CA ALA A 115 3.58 -3.75 30.62
C ALA A 115 4.73 -4.76 30.71
N PRO A 116 4.94 -5.42 31.86
CA PRO A 116 6.09 -6.30 32.08
C PRO A 116 6.01 -7.55 31.23
N SER A 117 7.13 -7.89 30.60
CA SER A 117 7.35 -9.12 29.86
C SER A 117 7.14 -10.35 30.76
N ARG A 118 6.13 -11.15 30.50
CA ARG A 118 6.02 -12.51 31.03
C ARG A 118 6.49 -13.48 29.97
N SER A 119 7.69 -14.01 30.20
CA SER A 119 8.18 -15.24 29.60
C SER A 119 7.24 -16.40 29.99
N ARG A 120 6.70 -17.09 28.99
CA ARG A 120 6.18 -18.44 29.13
C ARG A 120 6.64 -19.28 27.97
N ALA A 121 7.40 -20.30 28.35
CA ALA A 121 7.82 -21.41 27.51
C ALA A 121 6.66 -22.35 27.18
N ASP A 122 6.86 -23.08 26.09
CA ASP A 122 6.22 -24.33 25.69
C ASP A 122 4.73 -24.32 25.34
N GLY A 123 4.50 -24.23 24.05
CA GLY A 123 3.35 -24.74 23.34
C GLY A 123 3.74 -24.95 21.88
N LYS A 124 3.69 -26.19 21.39
CA LYS A 124 3.95 -26.55 19.99
C LYS A 124 3.13 -25.66 19.04
N GLN A 125 3.70 -24.52 18.62
CA GLN A 125 3.19 -23.74 17.52
C GLN A 125 3.49 -24.50 16.23
N GLN A 126 2.46 -24.79 15.45
CA GLN A 126 2.60 -25.15 14.05
C GLN A 126 3.44 -24.04 13.41
N GLN A 127 4.68 -24.35 13.04
CA GLN A 127 5.61 -23.41 12.41
C GLN A 127 4.96 -22.91 11.12
N SER A 128 4.54 -21.63 11.13
CA SER A 128 4.26 -20.91 9.91
C SER A 128 5.56 -20.90 9.11
N SER A 129 5.47 -21.20 7.84
CA SER A 129 6.64 -21.26 6.98
C SER A 129 7.01 -19.90 6.40
N TRP A 130 6.12 -18.89 6.49
CA TRP A 130 6.48 -17.51 6.13
C TRP A 130 7.42 -16.92 7.17
N VAL A 131 8.58 -16.48 6.71
CA VAL A 131 9.64 -15.92 7.57
C VAL A 131 9.57 -14.40 7.53
N ARG A 132 9.61 -13.76 8.70
CA ARG A 132 9.63 -12.30 8.82
C ARG A 132 10.90 -11.72 8.20
N PRO A 133 10.83 -10.53 7.56
CA PRO A 133 12.03 -9.85 7.10
C PRO A 133 12.86 -9.33 8.28
N PRO A 134 14.17 -9.08 8.07
CA PRO A 134 15.00 -8.37 9.04
C PRO A 134 14.46 -6.96 9.33
N THR A 135 14.83 -6.41 10.49
CA THR A 135 14.51 -5.00 10.82
C THR A 135 15.07 -4.07 9.75
N GLY A 136 14.26 -3.10 9.33
CA GLY A 136 14.62 -2.15 8.27
C GLY A 136 14.32 -2.64 6.86
N PHE A 137 13.84 -3.88 6.70
CA PHE A 137 13.37 -4.43 5.43
C PHE A 137 11.84 -4.52 5.39
N LEU A 138 11.29 -4.33 4.21
CA LEU A 138 9.90 -4.64 3.89
C LEU A 138 9.87 -5.90 3.02
N LYS A 139 9.10 -6.90 3.41
CA LYS A 139 8.87 -8.09 2.59
C LYS A 139 7.57 -7.93 1.84
N VAL A 140 7.64 -7.98 0.51
CA VAL A 140 6.52 -7.80 -0.41
C VAL A 140 6.21 -9.14 -1.08
N ASN A 141 5.13 -9.78 -0.65
CA ASN A 141 4.60 -10.96 -1.31
C ASN A 141 3.72 -10.54 -2.49
N VAL A 142 3.93 -11.12 -3.65
CA VAL A 142 3.13 -10.87 -4.86
C VAL A 142 2.46 -12.15 -5.34
N ASP A 143 1.28 -11.98 -5.91
CA ASP A 143 0.51 -13.06 -6.53
C ASP A 143 -0.40 -12.52 -7.62
N ALA A 144 -0.87 -13.38 -8.54
CA ALA A 144 -1.86 -13.03 -9.54
C ALA A 144 -2.91 -14.13 -9.69
N SER A 145 -4.16 -13.71 -9.76
CA SER A 145 -5.27 -14.57 -10.13
C SER A 145 -5.71 -14.26 -11.56
N PHE A 146 -5.76 -15.27 -12.42
CA PHE A 146 -6.03 -15.11 -13.85
C PHE A 146 -7.29 -15.90 -14.27
N SER A 147 -8.13 -15.28 -15.11
CA SER A 147 -9.30 -15.87 -15.73
C SER A 147 -9.05 -16.15 -17.22
N PRO A 148 -8.87 -17.40 -17.64
CA PRO A 148 -8.62 -17.74 -19.04
C PRO A 148 -9.78 -17.34 -19.97
N GLN A 149 -11.03 -17.35 -19.45
CA GLN A 149 -12.23 -17.06 -20.24
C GLN A 149 -12.31 -15.59 -20.65
N THR A 150 -11.82 -14.69 -19.79
CA THR A 150 -11.93 -13.24 -20.02
C THR A 150 -10.59 -12.58 -20.33
N GLY A 151 -9.47 -13.25 -20.10
CA GLY A 151 -8.13 -12.65 -20.14
C GLY A 151 -7.87 -11.68 -18.98
N CYS A 152 -8.83 -11.52 -18.07
CA CYS A 152 -8.66 -10.65 -16.90
C CYS A 152 -7.75 -11.30 -15.85
N ALA A 153 -6.92 -10.48 -15.24
CA ALA A 153 -6.10 -10.85 -14.10
C ALA A 153 -6.29 -9.85 -12.96
N ALA A 154 -6.28 -10.33 -11.73
CA ALA A 154 -6.12 -9.48 -10.57
C ALA A 154 -4.73 -9.72 -9.96
N LEU A 155 -4.00 -8.64 -9.83
CA LEU A 155 -2.63 -8.59 -9.32
C LEU A 155 -2.69 -8.14 -7.87
N ALA A 156 -1.92 -8.77 -6.99
CA ALA A 156 -1.86 -8.41 -5.58
C ALA A 156 -0.43 -8.23 -5.12
N MET A 157 -0.22 -7.25 -4.22
CA MET A 157 0.99 -7.13 -3.43
C MET A 157 0.65 -6.89 -1.97
N VAL A 158 1.41 -7.53 -1.07
CA VAL A 158 1.26 -7.39 0.38
C VAL A 158 2.63 -7.17 0.99
N GLY A 159 2.91 -5.96 1.42
CA GLY A 159 4.18 -5.59 2.06
C GLY A 159 4.06 -5.61 3.58
N ARG A 160 4.91 -6.40 4.23
CA ARG A 160 4.92 -6.62 5.67
C ARG A 160 6.28 -6.32 6.30
N ASN A 161 6.27 -5.74 7.49
CA ASN A 161 7.47 -5.41 8.26
C ASN A 161 7.99 -6.61 9.07
N PHE A 162 9.05 -6.38 9.84
CA PHE A 162 9.68 -7.38 10.73
C PHE A 162 8.75 -7.90 11.85
N LYS A 163 7.63 -7.25 12.12
CA LYS A 163 6.59 -7.74 13.05
C LYS A 163 5.52 -8.58 12.36
N GLY A 164 5.52 -8.64 11.01
CA GLY A 164 4.48 -9.28 10.21
C GLY A 164 3.27 -8.40 9.95
N GLU A 165 3.30 -7.13 10.36
CA GLU A 165 2.22 -6.16 10.13
C GLU A 165 2.21 -5.72 8.67
N ILE A 166 1.02 -5.57 8.08
CA ILE A 166 0.86 -5.02 6.73
C ILE A 166 1.18 -3.52 6.80
N CYS A 167 2.23 -3.10 6.10
CA CYS A 167 2.62 -1.70 5.94
C CYS A 167 2.11 -1.11 4.63
N VAL A 168 1.96 -1.95 3.61
CA VAL A 168 1.47 -1.58 2.30
C VAL A 168 0.75 -2.77 1.67
N GLY A 169 -0.34 -2.51 0.98
CA GLY A 169 -1.07 -3.54 0.25
C GLY A 169 -1.88 -2.93 -0.86
N GLU A 170 -1.73 -3.49 -2.06
CA GLU A 170 -2.43 -3.04 -3.26
C GLU A 170 -2.97 -4.23 -4.05
N SER A 171 -4.03 -3.97 -4.79
CA SER A 171 -4.51 -4.90 -5.80
C SER A 171 -4.97 -4.13 -7.05
N TRP A 172 -4.69 -4.71 -8.22
CA TRP A 172 -4.98 -4.08 -9.51
C TRP A 172 -5.63 -5.09 -10.45
N LEU A 173 -6.51 -4.61 -11.31
CA LEU A 173 -6.97 -5.39 -12.46
C LEU A 173 -6.07 -5.11 -13.67
N ALA A 174 -5.82 -6.15 -14.45
CA ALA A 174 -5.03 -6.09 -15.68
C ALA A 174 -5.55 -7.11 -16.70
N MET A 175 -5.13 -6.96 -17.94
CA MET A 175 -5.27 -7.99 -18.98
C MET A 175 -3.97 -8.77 -19.08
N ALA A 176 -4.07 -10.09 -19.18
CA ALA A 176 -2.94 -10.98 -19.39
C ALA A 176 -3.30 -12.07 -20.43
N SER A 177 -2.29 -12.57 -21.14
CA SER A 177 -2.46 -13.67 -22.07
C SER A 177 -2.31 -15.05 -21.41
N SER A 178 -1.68 -15.07 -20.23
CA SER A 178 -1.40 -16.30 -19.49
C SER A 178 -1.26 -16.06 -17.98
N PRO A 179 -1.35 -17.10 -17.15
CA PRO A 179 -1.02 -17.00 -15.73
C PRO A 179 0.41 -16.50 -15.48
N LEU A 180 1.39 -16.95 -16.28
CA LEU A 180 2.78 -16.53 -16.18
C LEU A 180 2.93 -15.03 -16.44
N MET A 181 2.25 -14.52 -17.46
CA MET A 181 2.24 -13.08 -17.76
C MET A 181 1.60 -12.29 -16.63
N ALA A 182 0.48 -12.76 -16.05
CA ALA A 182 -0.18 -12.10 -14.93
C ALA A 182 0.76 -11.98 -13.71
N GLU A 183 1.46 -13.05 -13.35
CA GLU A 183 2.46 -13.06 -12.27
C GLU A 183 3.63 -12.10 -12.54
N ALA A 184 4.14 -12.10 -13.76
CA ALA A 184 5.23 -11.21 -14.15
C ALA A 184 4.81 -9.73 -14.07
N VAL A 185 3.58 -9.41 -14.51
CA VAL A 185 3.01 -8.06 -14.40
C VAL A 185 2.82 -7.68 -12.94
N ALA A 186 2.35 -8.60 -12.08
CA ALA A 186 2.18 -8.36 -10.64
C ALA A 186 3.51 -7.96 -9.99
N LEU A 187 4.57 -8.74 -10.22
CA LEU A 187 5.89 -8.46 -9.66
C LEU A 187 6.47 -7.14 -10.19
N CYS A 188 6.34 -6.88 -11.50
CA CYS A 188 6.82 -5.64 -12.10
C CYS A 188 6.07 -4.41 -11.56
N LYS A 189 4.76 -4.52 -11.40
CA LYS A 189 3.92 -3.44 -10.87
C LYS A 189 4.23 -3.18 -9.40
N ALA A 190 4.43 -4.22 -8.60
CA ALA A 190 4.85 -4.11 -7.22
C ALA A 190 6.24 -3.46 -7.09
N ALA A 191 7.21 -3.84 -7.92
CA ALA A 191 8.54 -3.25 -7.90
C ALA A 191 8.52 -1.76 -8.27
N LYS A 192 7.78 -1.37 -9.31
CA LYS A 192 7.59 0.04 -9.70
C LYS A 192 6.86 0.83 -8.60
N TYR A 193 5.87 0.23 -7.96
CA TYR A 193 5.15 0.87 -6.86
C TYR A 193 6.09 1.14 -5.68
N MET A 194 6.90 0.16 -5.28
CA MET A 194 7.88 0.34 -4.21
C MET A 194 8.97 1.36 -4.56
N GLU A 195 9.41 1.39 -5.83
CA GLU A 195 10.32 2.42 -6.35
C GLU A 195 9.67 3.82 -6.23
N SER A 196 8.42 3.99 -6.65
CA SER A 196 7.71 5.27 -6.57
C SER A 196 7.47 5.75 -5.14
N MET A 197 7.39 4.80 -4.17
CA MET A 197 7.28 5.10 -2.74
C MET A 197 8.63 5.44 -2.09
N GLY A 198 9.72 5.39 -2.83
CA GLY A 198 11.07 5.64 -2.31
C GLY A 198 11.54 4.57 -1.32
N ALA A 199 11.01 3.35 -1.42
CA ALA A 199 11.41 2.26 -0.54
C ALA A 199 12.89 1.91 -0.74
N GLN A 200 13.61 1.68 0.36
CA GLN A 200 15.06 1.43 0.31
C GLN A 200 15.39 -0.07 0.30
N ASN A 201 14.85 -0.84 1.23
CA ASN A 201 15.18 -2.24 1.42
C ASN A 201 13.92 -3.09 1.24
N VAL A 202 13.81 -3.80 0.12
CA VAL A 202 12.62 -4.59 -0.22
C VAL A 202 12.98 -6.02 -0.60
N LEU A 203 12.30 -6.99 0.02
CA LEU A 203 12.36 -8.41 -0.33
C LEU A 203 11.08 -8.80 -1.04
N PHE A 204 11.12 -8.94 -2.37
CA PHE A 204 9.98 -9.43 -3.14
C PHE A 204 9.98 -10.96 -3.14
N GLU A 205 8.80 -11.54 -2.92
CA GLU A 205 8.56 -12.99 -2.98
C GLU A 205 7.39 -13.29 -3.90
N SER A 206 7.58 -14.25 -4.83
CA SER A 206 6.55 -14.82 -5.68
C SER A 206 6.62 -16.34 -5.66
N ASP A 207 5.48 -17.01 -5.74
CA ASP A 207 5.40 -18.48 -5.82
C ASP A 207 5.49 -19.01 -7.26
N ASN A 208 5.69 -18.13 -8.23
CA ASN A 208 5.91 -18.55 -9.61
C ASN A 208 7.39 -18.83 -9.89
N GLN A 209 7.78 -20.10 -9.75
CA GLN A 209 9.14 -20.54 -9.96
C GLN A 209 9.68 -20.23 -11.36
N ALA A 210 8.84 -20.36 -12.40
CA ALA A 210 9.25 -20.08 -13.78
C ALA A 210 9.62 -18.60 -13.97
N LEU A 211 8.84 -17.68 -13.38
CA LEU A 211 9.14 -16.25 -13.38
C LEU A 211 10.47 -15.96 -12.69
N ILE A 212 10.65 -16.47 -11.48
CA ILE A 212 11.86 -16.21 -10.68
C ILE A 212 13.10 -16.79 -11.38
N LEU A 213 13.03 -18.00 -11.93
CA LEU A 213 14.14 -18.58 -12.70
C LEU A 213 14.48 -17.75 -13.94
N SER A 214 13.46 -17.25 -14.68
CA SER A 214 13.66 -16.39 -15.83
C SER A 214 14.33 -15.07 -15.47
N LEU A 215 14.08 -14.55 -14.27
CA LEU A 215 14.68 -13.31 -13.79
C LEU A 215 16.14 -13.51 -13.34
N LEU A 216 16.40 -14.55 -12.56
CA LEU A 216 17.70 -14.76 -11.90
C LEU A 216 18.72 -15.49 -12.78
N GLN A 217 18.29 -16.33 -13.72
CA GLN A 217 19.17 -17.11 -14.57
C GLN A 217 19.37 -16.47 -15.95
N ALA A 218 20.48 -15.74 -16.10
CA ALA A 218 20.80 -15.02 -17.35
C ALA A 218 20.95 -15.96 -18.58
N HIS A 219 21.29 -17.24 -18.37
CA HIS A 219 21.58 -18.20 -19.44
C HIS A 219 20.37 -18.98 -19.93
N LYS A 220 19.20 -18.88 -19.26
CA LYS A 220 18.00 -19.56 -19.70
C LYS A 220 17.19 -18.68 -20.67
N PRO A 221 16.58 -19.28 -21.71
CA PRO A 221 15.73 -18.55 -22.61
C PRO A 221 14.52 -18.02 -21.82
N ILE A 222 14.28 -16.71 -21.95
CA ILE A 222 13.13 -16.05 -21.33
C ILE A 222 11.92 -16.32 -22.24
N PRO A 223 10.76 -16.82 -21.70
CA PRO A 223 9.53 -16.91 -22.45
C PRO A 223 9.20 -15.55 -23.10
N TRP A 224 8.87 -15.57 -24.39
CA TRP A 224 8.70 -14.35 -25.17
C TRP A 224 7.61 -13.41 -24.60
N GLU A 225 6.54 -13.99 -24.03
CA GLU A 225 5.41 -13.26 -23.45
C GLU A 225 5.77 -12.40 -22.23
N ILE A 226 6.84 -12.76 -21.49
CA ILE A 226 7.30 -11.99 -20.32
C ILE A 226 8.66 -11.31 -20.54
N LYS A 227 9.23 -11.40 -21.74
CA LYS A 227 10.59 -10.92 -22.00
C LYS A 227 10.78 -9.43 -21.69
N SER A 228 9.86 -8.58 -22.13
CA SER A 228 9.91 -7.14 -21.87
C SER A 228 9.76 -6.83 -20.38
N ILE A 229 8.96 -7.61 -19.66
CA ILE A 229 8.72 -7.45 -18.22
C ILE A 229 9.99 -7.85 -17.43
N ILE A 230 10.62 -8.96 -17.82
CA ILE A 230 11.89 -9.41 -17.20
C ILE A 230 13.00 -8.37 -17.40
N LEU A 231 13.10 -7.78 -18.59
CA LEU A 231 14.08 -6.72 -18.83
C LEU A 231 13.82 -5.50 -17.97
N ALA A 232 12.57 -5.07 -17.84
CA ALA A 232 12.19 -3.96 -16.95
C ALA A 232 12.48 -4.27 -15.47
N LEU A 233 12.21 -5.49 -15.01
CA LEU A 233 12.53 -5.91 -13.65
C LEU A 233 14.04 -5.93 -13.37
N ARG A 234 14.86 -6.40 -14.34
CA ARG A 234 16.32 -6.37 -14.23
C ARG A 234 16.86 -4.94 -14.16
N GLU A 235 16.27 -4.02 -14.93
CA GLU A 235 16.61 -2.61 -14.89
C GLU A 235 16.28 -1.98 -13.53
N ILE A 236 15.10 -2.27 -12.95
CA ILE A 236 14.74 -1.83 -11.60
C ILE A 236 15.73 -2.39 -10.58
N SER A 237 16.03 -3.69 -10.63
CA SER A 237 16.99 -4.32 -9.72
C SER A 237 18.41 -3.73 -9.85
N HIS A 238 18.80 -3.29 -11.04
CA HIS A 238 20.07 -2.60 -11.24
C HIS A 238 20.08 -1.20 -10.62
N ARG A 239 18.97 -0.45 -10.75
CA ARG A 239 18.85 0.87 -10.11
C ARG A 239 18.71 0.77 -8.58
N HIS A 240 18.13 -0.32 -8.09
CA HIS A 240 17.88 -0.58 -6.68
C HIS A 240 18.50 -1.92 -6.23
N PRO A 241 19.81 -1.95 -5.96
CA PRO A 241 20.49 -3.20 -5.57
C PRO A 241 19.94 -3.84 -4.28
N GLN A 242 19.21 -3.07 -3.47
CA GLN A 242 18.56 -3.54 -2.24
C GLN A 242 17.15 -4.13 -2.51
N PHE A 243 16.69 -4.17 -3.76
CA PHE A 243 15.48 -4.86 -4.16
C PHE A 243 15.84 -6.31 -4.48
N MET A 244 15.68 -7.17 -3.49
CA MET A 244 15.95 -8.59 -3.63
C MET A 244 14.68 -9.32 -4.04
N ILE A 245 14.79 -10.27 -4.98
CA ILE A 245 13.65 -11.03 -5.49
C ILE A 245 13.94 -12.51 -5.28
N SER A 246 12.98 -13.24 -4.71
CA SER A 246 13.12 -14.65 -4.38
C SER A 246 11.85 -15.46 -4.61
N PHE A 247 12.03 -16.76 -4.72
CA PHE A 247 10.91 -17.71 -4.77
C PHE A 247 10.43 -18.06 -3.36
N ILE A 248 9.13 -18.20 -3.20
CA ILE A 248 8.48 -18.72 -1.99
C ILE A 248 7.52 -19.85 -2.39
N PRO A 249 7.45 -20.95 -1.63
CA PRO A 249 6.46 -21.99 -1.89
C PRO A 249 5.02 -21.45 -1.78
N ARG A 250 4.11 -21.92 -2.64
CA ARG A 250 2.72 -21.47 -2.69
C ARG A 250 1.99 -21.56 -1.35
N LYS A 251 2.28 -22.61 -0.56
CA LYS A 251 1.73 -22.76 0.80
C LYS A 251 2.06 -21.60 1.75
N ASP A 252 3.11 -20.83 1.44
CA ASP A 252 3.66 -19.74 2.23
C ASP A 252 3.31 -18.36 1.65
N ASN A 253 2.64 -18.32 0.46
CA ASN A 253 2.16 -17.10 -0.22
C ASN A 253 0.63 -16.89 -0.07
N LYS A 254 0.00 -17.51 0.94
CA LYS A 254 -1.47 -17.56 1.09
C LYS A 254 -2.13 -16.18 1.21
N VAL A 255 -1.45 -15.22 1.81
CA VAL A 255 -1.98 -13.86 2.02
C VAL A 255 -2.14 -13.14 0.67
N ALA A 256 -1.12 -13.13 -0.18
CA ALA A 256 -1.19 -12.53 -1.50
C ALA A 256 -2.15 -13.30 -2.43
N ASP A 257 -2.14 -14.63 -2.41
CA ASP A 257 -3.07 -15.50 -3.16
C ASP A 257 -4.53 -15.19 -2.81
N TRP A 258 -4.83 -15.03 -1.51
CA TRP A 258 -6.19 -14.66 -1.09
C TRP A 258 -6.61 -13.31 -1.66
N VAL A 259 -5.75 -12.29 -1.56
CA VAL A 259 -6.05 -10.95 -2.08
C VAL A 259 -6.28 -10.97 -3.58
N ALA A 260 -5.39 -11.63 -4.36
CA ALA A 260 -5.53 -11.76 -5.80
C ALA A 260 -6.86 -12.43 -6.19
N LYS A 261 -7.21 -13.54 -5.53
CA LYS A 261 -8.47 -14.27 -5.77
C LYS A 261 -9.72 -13.44 -5.45
N GLN A 262 -9.74 -12.73 -4.32
CA GLN A 262 -10.89 -11.90 -3.96
C GLN A 262 -11.00 -10.69 -4.88
N SER A 263 -9.88 -10.10 -5.29
CA SER A 263 -9.86 -8.98 -6.22
C SER A 263 -10.39 -9.37 -7.61
N LEU A 264 -10.04 -10.56 -8.11
CA LEU A 264 -10.57 -11.07 -9.39
C LEU A 264 -12.08 -11.26 -9.35
N LYS A 265 -12.63 -11.66 -8.19
CA LYS A 265 -14.08 -11.83 -7.98
C LYS A 265 -14.82 -10.51 -7.71
N GLY A 266 -14.11 -9.38 -7.60
CA GLY A 266 -14.67 -8.11 -7.15
C GLY A 266 -15.14 -8.11 -5.68
N GLN A 267 -14.64 -9.04 -4.88
CA GLN A 267 -15.03 -9.25 -3.47
C GLN A 267 -13.96 -8.81 -2.48
N CYS A 268 -12.83 -8.29 -2.95
CA CYS A 268 -11.80 -7.75 -2.08
C CYS A 268 -12.27 -6.41 -1.49
N PRO A 269 -12.35 -6.25 -0.17
CA PRO A 269 -12.73 -4.97 0.43
C PRO A 269 -11.74 -3.87 0.06
N PHE A 270 -12.21 -2.66 -0.19
CA PHE A 270 -11.36 -1.55 -0.63
C PHE A 270 -10.19 -1.27 0.34
N PHE A 271 -10.42 -1.39 1.65
CA PHE A 271 -9.41 -1.12 2.69
C PHE A 271 -8.81 -2.39 3.30
N TRP A 272 -8.75 -3.49 2.55
CA TRP A 272 -8.29 -4.78 3.07
C TRP A 272 -6.90 -4.75 3.71
N ALA A 273 -6.01 -3.88 3.23
CA ALA A 273 -4.65 -3.76 3.78
C ALA A 273 -4.64 -3.12 5.17
N HIS A 274 -5.53 -2.16 5.42
CA HIS A 274 -5.64 -1.46 6.70
C HIS A 274 -6.56 -2.19 7.68
N ARG A 275 -7.59 -2.85 7.15
CA ARG A 275 -8.53 -3.69 7.90
C ARG A 275 -8.69 -5.03 7.22
N PRO A 276 -7.82 -5.99 7.53
CA PRO A 276 -7.94 -7.33 6.98
C PRO A 276 -9.28 -7.96 7.38
N PRO A 277 -10.07 -8.48 6.41
CA PRO A 277 -11.23 -9.31 6.74
C PRO A 277 -10.82 -10.51 7.60
N ASN A 278 -11.73 -11.07 8.38
CA ASN A 278 -11.45 -12.15 9.32
C ASN A 278 -10.65 -13.32 8.70
N VAL A 279 -10.94 -13.67 7.46
CA VAL A 279 -10.20 -14.73 6.73
C VAL A 279 -8.76 -14.33 6.49
N LEU A 280 -8.53 -13.11 5.98
CA LEU A 280 -7.18 -12.59 5.73
C LEU A 280 -6.42 -12.40 7.03
N PHE A 281 -7.09 -11.89 8.07
CA PHE A 281 -6.50 -11.76 9.41
C PHE A 281 -6.07 -13.11 9.99
N SER A 282 -6.89 -14.17 9.80
CA SER A 282 -6.53 -15.52 10.21
C SER A 282 -5.29 -16.05 9.47
N LEU A 283 -5.12 -15.74 8.17
CA LEU A 283 -3.91 -16.09 7.43
C LEU A 283 -2.67 -15.35 7.95
N LEU A 284 -2.82 -14.05 8.27
CA LEU A 284 -1.74 -13.27 8.87
C LEU A 284 -1.31 -13.80 10.24
N LEU A 285 -2.27 -14.24 11.07
CA LEU A 285 -1.97 -14.87 12.36
C LEU A 285 -1.24 -16.21 12.18
N GLN A 286 -1.61 -17.00 11.16
CA GLN A 286 -0.89 -18.25 10.83
C GLN A 286 0.55 -17.96 10.38
N ASP A 287 0.79 -16.83 9.72
CA ASP A 287 2.13 -16.36 9.33
C ASP A 287 2.89 -15.71 10.50
N GLY A 288 2.34 -15.71 11.71
CA GLY A 288 3.02 -15.21 12.91
C GLY A 288 2.88 -13.71 13.15
N LEU A 289 1.79 -13.07 12.68
CA LEU A 289 1.46 -11.71 13.09
C LEU A 289 1.39 -11.66 14.63
N CYS A 290 2.16 -10.76 15.25
CA CYS A 290 2.04 -10.52 16.69
C CYS A 290 0.69 -9.84 17.00
N LYS A 291 -0.04 -10.39 17.98
CA LYS A 291 -1.25 -9.77 18.53
C LYS A 291 -0.91 -8.50 19.29
#